data_010b4ed18218f8b04587428f77fbc047
#
_entry.id   010b4ed18218f8b04587428f77fbc047
#
_cell.length_a   1.000
_cell.length_b   1.000
_cell.length_c   1.000
_cell.angle_alpha   90.00
_cell.angle_beta   90.00
_cell.angle_gamma   90.00
#
_symmetry.space_group_name_H-M   'P 1'
#
loop_
_entity.id
_entity.type
_entity.pdbx_description
1 polymer ?
#
loop_
_entity_poly.entity_id
_entity_poly.type
_entity_poly.pdbx_seq_one_letter_code
_entity_poly.pdbx_strand_id
1 'polypeptide(L)'
;KLAEIAKPEQIIRATVDFTDIAGLVKGASKGEGLGNKFLANIRECDAILHVVRCFENDDIIHVQEGGNKAAPINPVGDAEVIETELILADMEQLQRRYDRIKKEAQAKPVLRAEADACAALLKHLEEGNPVRSFPRSEGDAILGVIKELHFLTEKPVIYCANVSDDDATGASN
;
A
#
# COMPACT_ATOMS: atom_id res chain seq x y z
N LYS A 1 21.77 -24.85 0.22
CA LYS A 1 21.47 -25.64 -1.01
C LYS A 1 22.15 -25.04 -2.26
N LEU A 2 21.89 -23.77 -2.68
CA LEU A 2 22.52 -23.17 -3.87
C LEU A 2 24.05 -23.10 -3.73
N ALA A 3 24.55 -22.69 -2.58
CA ALA A 3 25.99 -22.62 -2.31
C ALA A 3 26.67 -24.00 -2.29
N GLU A 4 25.97 -25.05 -1.88
CA GLU A 4 26.46 -26.43 -1.92
C GLU A 4 26.62 -26.95 -3.37
N ILE A 5 25.74 -26.48 -4.26
CA ILE A 5 25.74 -26.85 -5.68
C ILE A 5 26.80 -26.02 -6.45
N ALA A 6 26.79 -24.69 -6.26
CA ALA A 6 27.61 -23.75 -7.01
C ALA A 6 29.05 -23.64 -6.48
N LYS A 7 29.31 -24.05 -5.21
CA LYS A 7 30.61 -23.96 -4.52
C LYS A 7 31.31 -22.61 -4.76
N PRO A 8 30.66 -21.47 -4.46
CA PRO A 8 31.22 -20.15 -4.68
C PRO A 8 32.38 -19.88 -3.74
N GLU A 9 33.31 -19.02 -4.15
CA GLU A 9 34.40 -18.56 -3.31
C GLU A 9 33.92 -17.74 -2.10
N GLN A 10 32.80 -17.01 -2.28
CA GLN A 10 32.18 -16.20 -1.24
C GLN A 10 30.66 -16.32 -1.28
N ILE A 11 30.05 -16.43 -0.10
CA ILE A 11 28.58 -16.40 0.06
C ILE A 11 28.18 -15.06 0.65
N ILE A 12 27.53 -14.22 -0.14
CA ILE A 12 26.90 -12.97 0.32
C ILE A 12 25.42 -13.24 0.56
N ARG A 13 24.96 -13.11 1.80
CA ARG A 13 23.55 -13.26 2.14
C ARG A 13 22.79 -11.98 1.82
N ALA A 14 21.58 -12.12 1.32
CA ALA A 14 20.66 -11.00 1.21
C ALA A 14 20.27 -10.51 2.62
N THR A 15 20.18 -9.20 2.78
CA THR A 15 19.68 -8.54 3.98
C THR A 15 18.27 -7.98 3.71
N VAL A 16 17.45 -7.95 4.74
CA VAL A 16 16.14 -7.28 4.74
C VAL A 16 16.15 -6.31 5.91
N ASP A 17 15.92 -5.04 5.60
CA ASP A 17 15.85 -3.99 6.61
C ASP A 17 14.37 -3.74 6.95
N PHE A 18 14.03 -3.82 8.23
CA PHE A 18 12.72 -3.49 8.72
C PHE A 18 12.72 -2.09 9.31
N THR A 19 11.84 -1.22 8.80
CA THR A 19 11.61 0.12 9.34
C THR A 19 10.27 0.14 10.03
N ASP A 20 10.27 0.38 11.35
CA ASP A 20 9.02 0.62 12.08
C ASP A 20 8.44 1.99 11.72
N ILE A 21 7.19 1.99 11.30
CA ILE A 21 6.46 3.20 10.90
C ILE A 21 5.31 3.37 11.89
N ALA A 22 5.33 4.48 12.65
CA ALA A 22 4.26 4.80 13.60
C ALA A 22 2.88 4.68 12.93
N GLY A 23 1.93 4.03 13.63
CA GLY A 23 0.68 3.54 13.07
C GLY A 23 -0.12 4.56 12.25
N LEU A 24 -0.69 4.09 11.15
CA LEU A 24 -1.62 4.84 10.33
C LEU A 24 -2.96 4.96 11.08
N VAL A 25 -3.45 6.17 11.24
CA VAL A 25 -4.82 6.42 11.69
C VAL A 25 -5.68 6.80 10.50
N LYS A 26 -6.95 6.42 10.54
CA LYS A 26 -7.96 6.82 9.54
C LYS A 26 -7.94 8.33 9.33
N GLY A 27 -8.01 8.75 8.06
CA GLY A 27 -7.93 10.18 7.69
C GLY A 27 -6.50 10.69 7.48
N ALA A 28 -5.49 9.82 7.51
CA ALA A 28 -4.10 10.22 7.29
C ALA A 28 -3.84 10.77 5.88
N SER A 29 -4.62 10.35 4.89
CA SER A 29 -4.58 10.87 3.52
C SER A 29 -5.04 12.32 3.42
N LYS A 30 -5.90 12.78 4.35
CA LYS A 30 -6.44 14.15 4.41
C LYS A 30 -5.76 15.03 5.46
N GLY A 31 -4.83 14.47 6.25
CA GLY A 31 -4.24 15.13 7.41
C GLY A 31 -2.98 15.93 7.10
N GLU A 32 -2.89 17.13 7.65
CA GLU A 32 -1.66 17.89 7.73
C GLU A 32 -0.71 17.25 8.76
N GLY A 33 0.54 17.02 8.40
CA GLY A 33 1.63 16.68 9.32
C GLY A 33 1.99 15.20 9.42
N LEU A 34 1.51 14.47 10.44
CA LEU A 34 1.96 13.09 10.74
C LEU A 34 1.60 12.08 9.65
N GLY A 35 0.41 12.20 9.03
CA GLY A 35 -0.03 11.32 7.95
C GLY A 35 0.88 11.41 6.72
N ASN A 36 1.28 12.61 6.32
CA ASN A 36 2.17 12.80 5.17
C ASN A 36 3.57 12.22 5.40
N LYS A 37 4.11 12.31 6.62
CA LYS A 37 5.40 11.68 6.97
C LYS A 37 5.30 10.15 6.92
N PHE A 38 4.21 9.59 7.42
CA PHE A 38 3.94 8.17 7.36
C PHE A 38 3.91 7.67 5.91
N LEU A 39 3.13 8.33 5.04
CA LEU A 39 3.04 7.97 3.62
C LEU A 39 4.39 8.12 2.89
N ALA A 40 5.19 9.11 3.26
CA ALA A 40 6.54 9.29 2.71
C ALA A 40 7.47 8.11 3.07
N ASN A 41 7.44 7.66 4.33
CA ASN A 41 8.23 6.50 4.76
C ASN A 41 7.84 5.23 4.01
N ILE A 42 6.52 4.99 3.78
CA ILE A 42 6.07 3.85 2.98
C ILE A 42 6.60 3.95 1.54
N ARG A 43 6.66 5.16 0.95
CA ARG A 43 7.15 5.33 -0.43
C ARG A 43 8.59 4.87 -0.61
N GLU A 44 9.43 5.00 0.43
CA GLU A 44 10.84 4.61 0.41
C GLU A 44 11.06 3.09 0.56
N CYS A 45 10.04 2.33 1.03
CA CYS A 45 10.14 0.89 1.22
C CYS A 45 9.85 0.13 -0.07
N ASP A 46 10.42 -1.08 -0.22
CA ASP A 46 10.16 -1.97 -1.36
C ASP A 46 8.89 -2.81 -1.17
N ALA A 47 8.51 -3.09 0.09
CA ALA A 47 7.35 -3.89 0.44
C ALA A 47 6.74 -3.41 1.76
N ILE A 48 5.50 -3.80 2.04
CA ILE A 48 4.77 -3.48 3.26
C ILE A 48 4.55 -4.77 4.06
N LEU A 49 4.99 -4.78 5.32
CA LEU A 49 4.56 -5.78 6.29
C LEU A 49 3.43 -5.18 7.13
N HIS A 50 2.20 -5.60 6.86
CA HIS A 50 1.03 -5.11 7.57
C HIS A 50 0.70 -6.01 8.75
N VAL A 51 1.05 -5.57 9.95
CA VAL A 51 0.74 -6.29 11.19
C VAL A 51 -0.69 -5.98 11.61
N VAL A 52 -1.53 -7.01 11.65
CA VAL A 52 -2.96 -6.91 11.95
C VAL A 52 -3.25 -7.60 13.27
N ARG A 53 -3.96 -6.92 14.17
CA ARG A 53 -4.35 -7.49 15.46
C ARG A 53 -5.46 -8.51 15.28
N CYS A 54 -5.20 -9.75 15.70
CA CYS A 54 -6.11 -10.88 15.61
C CYS A 54 -6.43 -11.51 17.01
N PHE A 55 -6.26 -10.76 18.08
CA PHE A 55 -6.54 -11.23 19.45
C PHE A 55 -7.36 -10.20 20.24
N GLU A 56 -8.24 -10.68 21.09
CA GLU A 56 -9.01 -9.86 22.02
C GLU A 56 -8.18 -9.57 23.29
N ASN A 57 -8.26 -8.35 23.79
CA ASN A 57 -7.65 -7.95 25.05
C ASN A 57 -8.39 -6.71 25.58
N ASP A 58 -9.03 -6.85 26.73
CA ASP A 58 -9.86 -5.81 27.34
C ASP A 58 -9.05 -4.60 27.80
N ASP A 59 -7.75 -4.77 28.06
CA ASP A 59 -6.84 -3.70 28.48
C ASP A 59 -6.39 -2.81 27.30
N ILE A 60 -6.56 -3.26 26.07
CA ILE A 60 -6.16 -2.53 24.85
C ILE A 60 -7.39 -1.95 24.17
N ILE A 61 -7.52 -0.63 24.24
CA ILE A 61 -8.62 0.09 23.60
C ILE A 61 -8.53 -0.08 22.07
N HIS A 62 -9.56 -0.69 21.47
CA HIS A 62 -9.73 -0.71 20.02
C HIS A 62 -10.56 0.51 19.62
N VAL A 63 -9.93 1.47 18.91
CA VAL A 63 -10.60 2.69 18.48
C VAL A 63 -11.25 2.42 17.11
N GLN A 64 -12.54 2.06 17.13
CA GLN A 64 -13.36 2.03 15.94
C GLN A 64 -14.12 3.35 15.73
N GLU A 65 -14.61 3.56 14.50
CA GLU A 65 -15.48 4.69 14.19
C GLU A 65 -16.67 4.78 15.14
N GLY A 66 -16.85 5.96 15.78
CA GLY A 66 -17.96 6.20 16.72
C GLY A 66 -17.59 6.13 18.19
N GLY A 67 -16.32 5.86 18.55
CA GLY A 67 -15.86 5.90 19.94
C GLY A 67 -16.42 4.78 20.82
N ASN A 68 -16.98 3.73 20.25
CA ASN A 68 -17.54 2.61 20.99
C ASN A 68 -16.42 1.66 21.42
N LYS A 69 -16.10 1.64 22.71
CA LYS A 69 -14.98 0.89 23.30
C LYS A 69 -15.18 -0.64 23.30
N ALA A 70 -16.33 -1.13 22.87
CA ALA A 70 -16.74 -2.54 22.97
C ALA A 70 -17.01 -3.20 21.63
N ALA A 71 -16.48 -2.69 20.51
CA ALA A 71 -16.68 -3.34 19.24
C ALA A 71 -15.75 -4.56 19.10
N PRO A 72 -16.24 -5.68 18.59
CA PRO A 72 -15.42 -6.86 18.35
C PRO A 72 -14.29 -6.55 17.37
N ILE A 73 -13.16 -7.23 17.53
CA ILE A 73 -12.01 -7.09 16.64
C ILE A 73 -12.43 -7.55 15.24
N ASN A 74 -12.10 -6.74 14.24
CA ASN A 74 -12.34 -7.06 12.83
C ASN A 74 -11.03 -6.88 12.04
N PRO A 75 -10.14 -7.88 12.04
CA PRO A 75 -8.82 -7.78 11.38
C PRO A 75 -8.91 -7.46 9.90
N VAL A 76 -9.92 -8.01 9.22
CA VAL A 76 -10.14 -7.76 7.78
C VAL A 76 -10.55 -6.31 7.55
N GLY A 77 -11.54 -5.83 8.31
CA GLY A 77 -11.98 -4.44 8.21
C GLY A 77 -10.87 -3.44 8.56
N ASP A 78 -10.04 -3.74 9.55
CA ASP A 78 -8.89 -2.89 9.90
C ASP A 78 -7.86 -2.84 8.75
N ALA A 79 -7.62 -3.98 8.10
CA ALA A 79 -6.74 -4.04 6.93
C ALA A 79 -7.31 -3.26 5.74
N GLU A 80 -8.62 -3.37 5.48
CA GLU A 80 -9.33 -2.66 4.41
C GLU A 80 -9.32 -1.13 4.63
N VAL A 81 -9.43 -0.67 5.87
CA VAL A 81 -9.32 0.76 6.22
C VAL A 81 -7.96 1.31 5.81
N ILE A 82 -6.87 0.60 6.16
CA ILE A 82 -5.52 1.02 5.80
C ILE A 82 -5.31 0.99 4.28
N GLU A 83 -5.75 -0.06 3.60
CA GLU A 83 -5.65 -0.13 2.13
C GLU A 83 -6.41 1.02 1.46
N THR A 84 -7.60 1.36 1.96
CA THR A 84 -8.39 2.49 1.46
C THR A 84 -7.65 3.82 1.60
N GLU A 85 -7.00 4.08 2.75
CA GLU A 85 -6.19 5.30 2.95
C GLU A 85 -5.01 5.38 1.97
N LEU A 86 -4.35 4.25 1.69
CA LEU A 86 -3.27 4.21 0.70
C LEU A 86 -3.78 4.45 -0.72
N ILE A 87 -4.93 3.88 -1.08
CA ILE A 87 -5.60 4.12 -2.38
C ILE A 87 -5.95 5.59 -2.54
N LEU A 88 -6.54 6.22 -1.51
CA LEU A 88 -6.90 7.65 -1.55
C LEU A 88 -5.67 8.55 -1.76
N ALA A 89 -4.55 8.23 -1.10
CA ALA A 89 -3.30 8.96 -1.28
C ALA A 89 -2.72 8.80 -2.70
N ASP A 90 -2.82 7.61 -3.28
CA ASP A 90 -2.40 7.33 -4.66
C ASP A 90 -3.31 8.04 -5.67
N MET A 91 -4.63 8.04 -5.44
CA MET A 91 -5.60 8.76 -6.26
C MET A 91 -5.30 10.26 -6.31
N GLU A 92 -5.03 10.88 -5.16
CA GLU A 92 -4.71 12.32 -5.10
C GLU A 92 -3.44 12.63 -5.90
N GLN A 93 -2.42 11.79 -5.81
CA GLN A 93 -1.18 11.95 -6.57
C GLN A 93 -1.40 11.77 -8.07
N LEU A 94 -2.14 10.73 -8.46
CA LEU A 94 -2.45 10.44 -9.86
C LEU A 94 -3.35 11.51 -10.47
N GLN A 95 -4.32 12.06 -9.72
CA GLN A 95 -5.19 13.13 -10.17
C GLN A 95 -4.39 14.38 -10.55
N ARG A 96 -3.42 14.77 -9.71
CA ARG A 96 -2.53 15.91 -10.03
C ARG A 96 -1.72 15.66 -11.32
N ARG A 97 -1.24 14.43 -11.53
CA ARG A 97 -0.53 14.04 -12.77
C ARG A 97 -1.47 14.10 -13.97
N TYR A 98 -2.65 13.52 -13.85
CA TYR A 98 -3.67 13.47 -14.92
C TYR A 98 -4.08 14.85 -15.36
N ASP A 99 -4.37 15.77 -14.43
CA ASP A 99 -4.80 17.14 -14.75
C ASP A 99 -3.73 17.92 -15.52
N ARG A 100 -2.46 17.66 -15.22
CA ARG A 100 -1.33 18.25 -15.96
C ARG A 100 -1.24 17.65 -17.37
N ILE A 101 -1.18 16.32 -17.48
CA ILE A 101 -0.96 15.67 -18.78
C ILE A 101 -2.15 15.84 -19.72
N LYS A 102 -3.37 15.87 -19.21
CA LYS A 102 -4.60 16.13 -19.97
C LYS A 102 -4.55 17.50 -20.67
N LYS A 103 -4.03 18.53 -20.01
CA LYS A 103 -3.83 19.87 -20.61
C LYS A 103 -2.74 19.83 -21.66
N GLU A 104 -1.61 19.19 -21.39
CA GLU A 104 -0.50 19.08 -22.33
C GLU A 104 -0.86 18.26 -23.58
N ALA A 105 -1.67 17.22 -23.43
CA ALA A 105 -2.12 16.34 -24.52
C ALA A 105 -2.98 17.09 -25.56
N GLN A 106 -3.59 18.23 -25.22
CA GLN A 106 -4.30 19.06 -26.17
C GLN A 106 -3.35 19.66 -27.23
N ALA A 107 -2.15 20.04 -26.82
CA ALA A 107 -1.12 20.60 -27.69
C ALA A 107 -0.15 19.52 -28.25
N LYS A 108 0.00 18.40 -27.55
CA LYS A 108 0.94 17.33 -27.87
C LYS A 108 0.22 15.98 -27.99
N PRO A 109 -0.23 15.58 -29.18
CA PRO A 109 -1.00 14.35 -29.40
C PRO A 109 -0.31 13.07 -28.90
N VAL A 110 1.02 13.04 -28.86
CA VAL A 110 1.81 11.91 -28.35
C VAL A 110 1.51 11.58 -26.88
N LEU A 111 1.05 12.55 -26.10
CA LEU A 111 0.71 12.36 -24.67
C LEU A 111 -0.72 11.83 -24.43
N ARG A 112 -1.53 11.65 -25.48
CA ARG A 112 -2.91 11.17 -25.34
C ARG A 112 -2.97 9.76 -24.74
N ALA A 113 -2.12 8.85 -25.21
CA ALA A 113 -2.07 7.49 -24.70
C ALA A 113 -1.77 7.46 -23.16
N GLU A 114 -0.87 8.34 -22.70
CA GLU A 114 -0.56 8.45 -21.27
C GLU A 114 -1.73 9.07 -20.49
N ALA A 115 -2.40 10.08 -21.04
CA ALA A 115 -3.57 10.69 -20.40
C ALA A 115 -4.73 9.70 -20.28
N ASP A 116 -4.99 8.90 -21.33
CA ASP A 116 -6.03 7.87 -21.34
C ASP A 116 -5.70 6.75 -20.33
N ALA A 117 -4.43 6.36 -20.25
CA ALA A 117 -3.96 5.38 -19.29
C ALA A 117 -4.08 5.88 -17.83
N CYS A 118 -3.76 7.15 -17.55
CA CYS A 118 -3.99 7.76 -16.24
C CYS A 118 -5.49 7.79 -15.88
N ALA A 119 -6.37 8.12 -16.83
CA ALA A 119 -7.80 8.11 -16.60
C ALA A 119 -8.33 6.71 -16.27
N ALA A 120 -7.84 5.68 -16.97
CA ALA A 120 -8.21 4.29 -16.71
C ALA A 120 -7.75 3.83 -15.32
N LEU A 121 -6.52 4.17 -14.90
CA LEU A 121 -6.00 3.85 -13.57
C LEU A 121 -6.75 4.61 -12.47
N LEU A 122 -7.13 5.89 -12.69
CA LEU A 122 -7.96 6.64 -11.73
C LEU A 122 -9.28 5.92 -11.49
N LYS A 123 -9.97 5.50 -12.55
CA LYS A 123 -11.22 4.76 -12.45
C LYS A 123 -11.04 3.45 -11.65
N HIS A 124 -9.96 2.73 -11.87
CA HIS A 124 -9.63 1.50 -11.15
C HIS A 124 -9.46 1.74 -9.64
N LEU A 125 -8.78 2.83 -9.27
CA LEU A 125 -8.61 3.25 -7.88
C LEU A 125 -9.94 3.72 -7.26
N GLU A 126 -10.79 4.45 -8.00
CA GLU A 126 -12.13 4.88 -7.56
C GLU A 126 -13.05 3.69 -7.25
N GLU A 127 -12.86 2.56 -7.93
CA GLU A 127 -13.55 1.30 -7.66
C GLU A 127 -13.01 0.56 -6.42
N GLY A 128 -12.02 1.14 -5.71
CA GLY A 128 -11.39 0.56 -4.52
C GLY A 128 -10.30 -0.46 -4.81
N ASN A 129 -9.81 -0.54 -6.05
CA ASN A 129 -8.79 -1.51 -6.43
C ASN A 129 -7.38 -0.89 -6.33
N PRO A 130 -6.39 -1.58 -5.73
CA PRO A 130 -5.02 -1.08 -5.63
C PRO A 130 -4.29 -1.08 -6.98
N VAL A 131 -3.27 -0.22 -7.13
CA VAL A 131 -2.47 -0.12 -8.39
C VAL A 131 -1.88 -1.46 -8.80
N ARG A 132 -1.44 -2.31 -7.86
CA ARG A 132 -0.86 -3.64 -8.13
C ARG A 132 -1.81 -4.58 -8.88
N SER A 133 -3.13 -4.39 -8.77
CA SER A 133 -4.15 -5.19 -9.45
C SER A 133 -4.57 -4.61 -10.81
N PHE A 134 -4.06 -3.44 -11.21
CA PHE A 134 -4.40 -2.83 -12.49
C PHE A 134 -3.86 -3.67 -13.66
N PRO A 135 -4.70 -4.08 -14.61
CA PRO A 135 -4.28 -4.84 -15.78
C PRO A 135 -3.29 -4.04 -16.64
N ARG A 136 -2.14 -4.62 -16.94
CA ARG A 136 -1.09 -3.97 -17.74
C ARG A 136 -0.23 -5.00 -18.46
N SER A 137 0.32 -4.58 -19.59
CA SER A 137 1.23 -5.35 -20.41
C SER A 137 2.54 -4.60 -20.67
N GLU A 138 3.57 -5.29 -21.09
CA GLU A 138 4.82 -4.65 -21.48
C GLU A 138 4.58 -3.66 -22.62
N GLY A 139 5.11 -2.44 -22.46
CA GLY A 139 4.92 -1.35 -23.44
C GLY A 139 3.73 -0.44 -23.17
N ASP A 140 2.88 -0.73 -22.18
CA ASP A 140 1.78 0.15 -21.83
C ASP A 140 2.28 1.51 -21.33
N ALA A 141 1.62 2.60 -21.79
CA ALA A 141 1.97 3.96 -21.40
C ALA A 141 1.91 4.20 -19.90
N ILE A 142 1.08 3.46 -19.17
CA ILE A 142 0.92 3.57 -17.72
C ILE A 142 2.17 3.12 -16.94
N LEU A 143 3.01 2.24 -17.50
CA LEU A 143 4.20 1.72 -16.81
C LEU A 143 5.19 2.84 -16.45
N GLY A 144 5.36 3.82 -17.34
CA GLY A 144 6.17 5.01 -17.08
C GLY A 144 5.64 5.83 -15.90
N VAL A 145 4.33 6.03 -15.85
CA VAL A 145 3.64 6.76 -14.79
C VAL A 145 3.76 6.04 -13.45
N ILE A 146 3.54 4.73 -13.42
CA ILE A 146 3.67 3.90 -12.21
C ILE A 146 5.10 3.99 -11.65
N LYS A 147 6.09 3.87 -12.53
CA LYS A 147 7.50 3.95 -12.15
C LYS A 147 7.90 5.33 -11.64
N GLU A 148 7.36 6.41 -12.23
CA GLU A 148 7.66 7.80 -11.85
C GLU A 148 7.01 8.15 -10.50
N LEU A 149 5.75 7.75 -10.28
CA LEU A 149 4.97 8.19 -9.14
C LEU A 149 5.16 7.36 -7.87
N HIS A 150 5.79 6.19 -7.95
CA HIS A 150 6.06 5.33 -6.80
C HIS A 150 4.81 5.12 -5.91
N PHE A 151 3.74 4.60 -6.52
CA PHE A 151 2.47 4.39 -5.83
C PHE A 151 2.63 3.49 -4.60
N LEU A 152 1.89 3.82 -3.55
CA LEU A 152 1.87 3.06 -2.30
C LEU A 152 1.24 1.69 -2.50
N THR A 153 0.12 1.65 -3.23
CA THR A 153 -0.65 0.43 -3.48
C THR A 153 -0.09 -0.43 -4.63
N GLU A 154 1.00 -0.01 -5.27
CA GLU A 154 1.79 -0.84 -6.17
C GLU A 154 2.66 -1.84 -5.41
N LYS A 155 3.07 -1.50 -4.21
CA LYS A 155 3.97 -2.32 -3.39
C LYS A 155 3.34 -3.65 -2.99
N PRO A 156 4.12 -4.75 -2.95
CA PRO A 156 3.66 -6.00 -2.37
C PRO A 156 3.35 -5.82 -0.87
N VAL A 157 2.26 -6.43 -0.43
CA VAL A 157 1.83 -6.44 0.97
C VAL A 157 1.89 -7.85 1.52
N ILE A 158 2.50 -8.00 2.69
CA ILE A 158 2.51 -9.23 3.48
C ILE A 158 1.69 -8.95 4.73
N TYR A 159 0.59 -9.68 4.91
CA TYR A 159 -0.20 -9.60 6.13
C TYR A 159 0.39 -10.49 7.20
N CYS A 160 0.62 -9.93 8.39
CA CYS A 160 1.12 -10.63 9.57
C CYS A 160 0.05 -10.58 10.66
N ALA A 161 -0.59 -11.72 10.93
CA ALA A 161 -1.56 -11.82 12.01
C ALA A 161 -0.82 -11.79 13.36
N ASN A 162 -1.14 -10.79 14.18
CA ASN A 162 -0.69 -10.70 15.56
C ASN A 162 -1.73 -11.41 16.44
N VAL A 163 -1.41 -12.61 16.89
CA VAL A 163 -2.28 -13.51 17.66
C VAL A 163 -1.87 -13.53 19.14
N SER A 164 -2.73 -14.06 20.00
CA SER A 164 -2.39 -14.26 21.42
C SER A 164 -1.35 -15.38 21.59
N ASP A 165 -0.63 -15.39 22.71
CA ASP A 165 0.35 -16.42 23.04
C ASP A 165 -0.28 -17.82 23.11
N ASP A 166 -1.56 -17.91 23.50
CA ASP A 166 -2.32 -19.17 23.58
C ASP A 166 -2.70 -19.71 22.20
N ASP A 167 -2.70 -18.88 21.15
CA ASP A 167 -3.02 -19.26 19.78
C ASP A 167 -1.82 -19.06 18.82
N ALA A 168 -0.61 -19.29 19.31
CA ALA A 168 0.62 -19.14 18.52
C ALA A 168 0.65 -20.03 17.25
N THR A 169 -0.22 -21.02 17.15
CA THR A 169 -0.38 -21.89 15.97
C THR A 169 -1.36 -21.33 14.95
N GLY A 170 -2.17 -20.30 15.31
CA GLY A 170 -3.23 -19.76 14.47
C GLY A 170 -4.37 -20.74 14.18
N ALA A 171 -4.49 -21.80 14.96
CA ALA A 171 -5.45 -22.89 14.72
C ALA A 171 -6.89 -22.54 15.17
N SER A 172 -7.06 -21.49 15.96
CA SER A 172 -8.35 -21.09 16.56
C SER A 172 -9.05 -19.93 15.82
N ASN A 173 -8.44 -19.36 14.76
CA ASN A 173 -8.98 -18.23 13.98
C ASN A 173 -9.33 -18.61 12.55
#